data_c66ec168bd9502eb605623288252ddbc
#
_entry.id   c66ec168bd9502eb605623288252ddbc
#
_cell.length_a   1.000
_cell.length_b   1.000
_cell.length_c   1.000
_cell.angle_alpha   90.00
_cell.angle_beta   90.00
_cell.angle_gamma   90.00
#
_symmetry.space_group_name_H-M   'P 1'
#
loop_
_entity.id
_entity.type
_entity.pdbx_description
1 polymer ?
#
loop_
_entity_poly.entity_id
_entity_poly.type
_entity_poly.pdbx_seq_one_letter_code
_entity_poly.pdbx_strand_id
1 'polypeptide(L)'
;CYWLFAGDPACQRLIWQLQEVPSEALLSGLLISTPVSGQYSCERTLFWQLPQPWLGHSLTGSYPQQMVITGGKRHPLRAVKPRGEVYRRFDARLGAWVSLRTLEIEQDLARFNRWQNNPRVASFWQEEGSLEQHRQYLDKLAADPHTLTLIGCFDDQPFAYFEAYWAKEDRIAPF
;
A
#
# COMPACT_ATOMS: atom_id res chain seq x y z
N CYS A 1 -11.44 2.91 -16.99
CA CYS A 1 -11.81 1.73 -16.18
C CYS A 1 -12.16 2.13 -14.76
N TYR A 2 -11.28 2.87 -14.04
CA TYR A 2 -11.45 3.17 -12.61
C TYR A 2 -12.84 3.72 -12.26
N TRP A 3 -13.23 4.84 -12.86
CA TRP A 3 -14.51 5.52 -12.58
C TRP A 3 -15.73 4.67 -12.89
N LEU A 4 -15.67 3.86 -13.96
CA LEU A 4 -16.77 2.98 -14.34
C LEU A 4 -16.95 1.84 -13.33
N PHE A 5 -15.86 1.20 -12.91
CA PHE A 5 -15.92 0.14 -11.91
C PHE A 5 -16.21 0.66 -10.50
N ALA A 6 -15.71 1.84 -10.14
CA ALA A 6 -15.95 2.42 -8.83
C ALA A 6 -17.41 2.93 -8.69
N GLY A 7 -17.95 3.50 -9.77
CA GLY A 7 -19.31 4.06 -9.79
C GLY A 7 -20.42 3.01 -9.90
N ASP A 8 -20.16 1.85 -10.50
CA ASP A 8 -21.12 0.76 -10.63
C ASP A 8 -20.57 -0.56 -10.09
N PRO A 9 -20.93 -0.96 -8.86
CA PRO A 9 -20.50 -2.23 -8.28
C PRO A 9 -21.00 -3.48 -9.05
N ALA A 10 -22.08 -3.37 -9.81
CA ALA A 10 -22.62 -4.48 -10.62
C ALA A 10 -21.84 -4.68 -11.92
N CYS A 11 -21.14 -3.66 -12.40
CA CYS A 11 -20.33 -3.76 -13.60
C CYS A 11 -19.14 -4.70 -13.37
N GLN A 12 -19.16 -5.88 -14.00
CA GLN A 12 -18.09 -6.89 -13.88
C GLN A 12 -17.08 -6.83 -15.02
N ARG A 13 -17.48 -6.29 -16.16
CA ARG A 13 -16.66 -6.23 -17.37
C ARG A 13 -16.93 -4.96 -18.15
N LEU A 14 -15.87 -4.38 -18.70
CA LEU A 14 -15.94 -3.31 -19.69
C LEU A 14 -15.48 -3.85 -21.04
N ILE A 15 -16.19 -3.49 -22.09
CA ILE A 15 -15.80 -3.80 -23.45
C ILE A 15 -15.38 -2.51 -24.16
N TRP A 16 -14.21 -2.55 -24.76
CA TRP A 16 -13.62 -1.41 -25.46
C TRP A 16 -13.47 -1.73 -26.95
N GLN A 17 -13.86 -0.79 -27.80
CA GLN A 17 -13.55 -0.84 -29.22
C GLN A 17 -12.43 0.17 -29.47
N LEU A 18 -11.22 -0.33 -29.77
CA LEU A 18 -10.02 0.49 -29.89
C LEU A 18 -9.34 0.19 -31.23
N GLN A 19 -8.88 1.24 -31.90
CA GLN A 19 -8.09 1.12 -33.14
C GLN A 19 -6.64 0.79 -32.81
N GLU A 20 -6.09 1.41 -31.77
CA GLU A 20 -4.75 1.17 -31.27
C GLU A 20 -4.79 0.94 -29.76
N VAL A 21 -4.02 -0.01 -29.30
CA VAL A 21 -3.90 -0.37 -27.88
C VAL A 21 -2.44 -0.25 -27.47
N PRO A 22 -2.15 0.49 -26.38
CA PRO A 22 -0.80 0.48 -25.81
C PRO A 22 -0.41 -0.94 -25.43
N SER A 23 0.77 -1.38 -25.90
CA SER A 23 1.28 -2.73 -25.60
C SER A 23 1.35 -3.01 -24.09
N GLU A 24 1.66 -1.99 -23.30
CA GLU A 24 1.68 -2.07 -21.83
C GLU A 24 0.32 -2.47 -21.23
N ALA A 25 -0.80 -2.01 -21.82
CA ALA A 25 -2.15 -2.36 -21.35
C ALA A 25 -2.48 -3.84 -21.60
N LEU A 26 -1.94 -4.43 -22.65
CA LEU A 26 -2.05 -5.87 -22.94
C LEU A 26 -1.10 -6.69 -22.05
N LEU A 27 0.17 -6.28 -21.97
CA LEU A 27 1.19 -6.98 -21.18
C LEU A 27 0.86 -6.98 -19.67
N SER A 28 0.24 -5.91 -19.17
CA SER A 28 -0.18 -5.83 -17.77
C SER A 28 -1.44 -6.64 -17.44
N GLY A 29 -2.14 -7.17 -18.46
CA GLY A 29 -3.44 -7.83 -18.29
C GLY A 29 -4.61 -6.88 -18.03
N LEU A 30 -4.41 -5.57 -18.18
CA LEU A 30 -5.48 -4.58 -18.06
C LEU A 30 -6.55 -4.77 -19.15
N LEU A 31 -6.08 -5.01 -20.37
CA LEU A 31 -6.93 -5.30 -21.52
C LEU A 31 -6.64 -6.69 -22.06
N ILE A 32 -7.70 -7.44 -22.31
CA ILE A 32 -7.65 -8.79 -22.86
C ILE A 32 -8.31 -8.75 -24.25
N SER A 33 -7.62 -9.24 -25.26
CA SER A 33 -8.17 -9.35 -26.62
C SER A 33 -9.37 -10.27 -26.63
N THR A 34 -10.43 -9.88 -27.33
CA THR A 34 -11.60 -10.73 -27.57
C THR A 34 -11.49 -11.37 -28.97
N PRO A 35 -12.35 -12.34 -29.32
CA PRO A 35 -12.39 -12.88 -30.69
C PRO A 35 -12.81 -11.85 -31.75
N VAL A 36 -13.37 -10.72 -31.35
CA VAL A 36 -13.77 -9.64 -32.27
C VAL A 36 -12.60 -8.70 -32.48
N SER A 37 -12.24 -8.47 -33.74
CA SER A 37 -11.12 -7.59 -34.10
C SER A 37 -11.30 -6.18 -33.55
N GLY A 38 -10.25 -5.63 -32.96
CA GLY A 38 -10.28 -4.30 -32.34
C GLY A 38 -11.07 -4.20 -31.04
N GLN A 39 -11.62 -5.32 -30.55
CA GLN A 39 -12.39 -5.35 -29.31
C GLN A 39 -11.54 -5.95 -28.17
N TYR A 40 -11.59 -5.30 -27.01
CA TYR A 40 -10.85 -5.68 -25.82
C TYR A 40 -11.76 -5.67 -24.60
N SER A 41 -11.54 -6.61 -23.69
CA SER A 41 -12.24 -6.63 -22.39
C SER A 41 -11.32 -6.21 -21.26
N CYS A 42 -11.90 -5.54 -20.27
CA CYS A 42 -11.26 -5.25 -19.01
C CYS A 42 -12.16 -5.87 -17.91
N GLU A 43 -11.63 -6.84 -17.21
CA GLU A 43 -12.35 -7.54 -16.15
C GLU A 43 -12.19 -6.80 -14.82
N ARG A 44 -13.30 -6.60 -14.10
CA ARG A 44 -13.28 -5.91 -12.80
C ARG A 44 -12.29 -6.53 -11.82
N THR A 45 -12.31 -7.85 -11.67
CA THR A 45 -11.45 -8.57 -10.73
C THR A 45 -9.98 -8.44 -11.06
N LEU A 46 -9.62 -8.46 -12.35
CA LEU A 46 -8.23 -8.25 -12.79
C LEU A 46 -7.80 -6.79 -12.58
N PHE A 47 -8.67 -5.84 -12.95
CA PHE A 47 -8.37 -4.41 -12.79
C PHE A 47 -7.99 -4.06 -11.35
N TRP A 48 -8.73 -4.57 -10.35
CA TRP A 48 -8.46 -4.27 -8.94
C TRP A 48 -7.21 -4.96 -8.38
N GLN A 49 -6.66 -5.95 -9.08
CA GLN A 49 -5.41 -6.63 -8.72
C GLN A 49 -4.17 -5.99 -9.34
N LEU A 50 -4.34 -5.09 -10.31
CA LEU A 50 -3.21 -4.43 -10.95
C LEU A 50 -2.57 -3.42 -9.98
N PRO A 51 -1.25 -3.45 -9.80
CA PRO A 51 -0.57 -2.49 -8.95
C PRO A 51 -0.51 -1.07 -9.55
N GLN A 52 -0.41 -0.95 -10.86
CA GLN A 52 -0.14 0.30 -11.57
C GLN A 52 -1.15 1.43 -11.28
N PRO A 53 -2.48 1.17 -11.20
CA PRO A 53 -3.43 2.23 -10.88
C PRO A 53 -3.33 2.79 -9.46
N TRP A 54 -2.64 2.07 -8.56
CA TRP A 54 -2.62 2.36 -7.12
C TRP A 54 -1.27 2.79 -6.60
N LEU A 55 -0.21 2.32 -7.23
CA LEU A 55 1.16 2.53 -6.80
C LEU A 55 1.82 3.52 -7.77
N GLY A 56 2.11 4.71 -7.28
CA GLY A 56 2.76 5.77 -8.08
C GLY A 56 4.16 5.41 -8.57
N HIS A 57 4.72 4.31 -8.06
CA HIS A 57 5.99 3.74 -8.51
C HIS A 57 5.81 2.24 -8.72
N SER A 58 6.35 1.74 -9.82
CA SER A 58 6.46 0.30 -10.03
C SER A 58 7.18 -0.33 -8.83
N LEU A 59 6.48 -1.18 -8.09
CA LEU A 59 7.14 -2.11 -7.19
C LEU A 59 7.81 -3.18 -8.06
N THR A 60 8.76 -2.77 -8.84
CA THR A 60 9.66 -3.68 -9.55
C THR A 60 10.62 -4.31 -8.56
N GLY A 61 10.09 -5.18 -7.72
CA GLY A 61 10.90 -6.27 -7.27
C GLY A 61 11.24 -7.08 -8.52
N SER A 62 12.48 -6.99 -8.98
CA SER A 62 12.95 -7.82 -10.08
C SER A 62 12.73 -9.30 -9.73
N TYR A 63 12.10 -10.04 -10.62
CA TYR A 63 12.07 -11.49 -10.52
C TYR A 63 13.18 -12.07 -11.38
N PRO A 64 13.91 -13.09 -10.88
CA PRO A 64 13.81 -13.69 -9.55
C PRO A 64 14.29 -12.75 -8.44
N GLN A 65 13.70 -12.86 -7.25
CA GLN A 65 14.10 -12.05 -6.10
C GLN A 65 15.56 -12.32 -5.73
N GLN A 66 16.36 -11.27 -5.65
CA GLN A 66 17.72 -11.38 -5.12
C GLN A 66 17.63 -11.63 -3.61
N MET A 67 18.12 -12.78 -3.17
CA MET A 67 18.16 -13.14 -1.76
C MET A 67 19.46 -12.68 -1.12
N VAL A 68 19.37 -12.07 0.05
CA VAL A 68 20.50 -11.62 0.88
C VAL A 68 20.38 -12.17 2.30
N ILE A 69 21.45 -12.06 3.08
CA ILE A 69 21.48 -12.48 4.48
C ILE A 69 21.84 -11.26 5.32
N THR A 70 20.99 -10.92 6.29
CA THR A 70 21.25 -9.87 7.27
C THR A 70 20.98 -10.43 8.66
N GLY A 71 21.94 -10.27 9.59
CA GLY A 71 21.79 -10.79 10.94
C GLY A 71 21.54 -12.30 11.02
N GLY A 72 22.07 -13.08 10.06
CA GLY A 72 21.88 -14.54 9.97
C GLY A 72 20.52 -14.96 9.37
N LYS A 73 19.64 -14.03 9.02
CA LYS A 73 18.33 -14.31 8.40
C LYS A 73 18.39 -14.09 6.90
N ARG A 74 17.86 -15.05 6.14
CA ARG A 74 17.75 -14.96 4.68
C ARG A 74 16.44 -14.26 4.30
N HIS A 75 16.53 -13.21 3.50
CA HIS A 75 15.39 -12.43 3.04
C HIS A 75 15.63 -11.85 1.64
N PRO A 76 14.58 -11.43 0.92
CA PRO A 76 14.75 -10.69 -0.32
C PRO A 76 15.50 -9.37 -0.10
N LEU A 77 16.27 -8.93 -1.10
CA LEU A 77 16.85 -7.59 -1.10
C LEU A 77 15.72 -6.56 -0.99
N ARG A 78 15.78 -5.73 0.05
CA ARG A 78 14.76 -4.71 0.30
C ARG A 78 14.99 -3.51 -0.59
N ALA A 79 13.89 -2.93 -1.07
CA ALA A 79 13.92 -1.60 -1.63
C ALA A 79 14.27 -0.57 -0.55
N VAL A 80 14.83 0.56 -0.96
CA VAL A 80 15.01 1.71 -0.07
C VAL A 80 13.65 2.16 0.44
N LYS A 81 13.53 2.47 1.74
CA LYS A 81 12.29 2.98 2.31
C LYS A 81 11.83 4.23 1.54
N PRO A 82 10.58 4.27 1.07
CA PRO A 82 10.03 5.46 0.42
C PRO A 82 9.90 6.61 1.43
N ARG A 83 9.68 7.82 0.91
CA ARG A 83 9.33 9.01 1.70
C ARG A 83 8.12 9.69 1.10
N GLY A 84 7.33 10.34 1.94
CA GLY A 84 6.12 11.05 1.53
C GLY A 84 4.95 10.12 1.22
N GLU A 85 4.11 10.50 0.27
CA GLU A 85 2.95 9.70 -0.13
C GLU A 85 3.40 8.49 -0.94
N VAL A 86 2.95 7.30 -0.50
CA VAL A 86 3.28 6.01 -1.12
C VAL A 86 2.09 5.36 -1.81
N TYR A 87 0.90 5.82 -1.50
CA TYR A 87 -0.35 5.32 -2.08
C TYR A 87 -1.42 6.40 -2.07
N ARG A 88 -2.20 6.52 -3.15
CA ARG A 88 -3.37 7.39 -3.20
C ARG A 88 -4.44 6.79 -4.11
N ARG A 89 -5.66 6.77 -3.65
CA ARG A 89 -6.82 6.31 -4.42
C ARG A 89 -8.06 7.09 -4.02
N PHE A 90 -8.86 7.49 -4.98
CA PHE A 90 -10.21 7.96 -4.70
C PHE A 90 -11.14 6.76 -4.44
N ASP A 91 -11.85 6.78 -3.33
CA ASP A 91 -12.91 5.80 -3.04
C ASP A 91 -14.27 6.42 -3.30
N ALA A 92 -14.95 5.93 -4.35
CA ALA A 92 -16.24 6.49 -4.78
C ALA A 92 -17.37 6.27 -3.78
N ARG A 93 -17.27 5.24 -2.92
CA ARG A 93 -18.28 4.96 -1.88
C ARG A 93 -18.18 5.95 -0.73
N LEU A 94 -16.97 6.35 -0.43
CA LEU A 94 -16.68 7.32 0.63
C LEU A 94 -16.74 8.75 0.11
N GLY A 95 -16.66 8.96 -1.21
CA GLY A 95 -16.54 10.26 -1.83
C GLY A 95 -15.24 10.98 -1.43
N ALA A 96 -14.19 10.23 -1.08
CA ALA A 96 -12.97 10.77 -0.48
C ALA A 96 -11.71 10.12 -1.07
N TRP A 97 -10.61 10.85 -1.03
CA TRP A 97 -9.30 10.30 -1.31
C TRP A 97 -8.76 9.52 -0.11
N VAL A 98 -8.40 8.27 -0.33
CA VAL A 98 -7.67 7.44 0.64
C VAL A 98 -6.21 7.46 0.26
N SER A 99 -5.34 7.83 1.18
CA SER A 99 -3.90 7.82 0.94
C SER A 99 -3.12 7.21 2.10
N LEU A 100 -1.91 6.74 1.80
CA LEU A 100 -0.90 6.35 2.77
C LEU A 100 0.35 7.19 2.53
N ARG A 101 0.88 7.76 3.57
CA ARG A 101 2.17 8.44 3.56
C ARG A 101 3.08 7.90 4.65
N THR A 102 4.37 8.04 4.47
CA THR A 102 5.32 7.69 5.54
C THR A 102 5.09 8.57 6.76
N LEU A 103 5.28 7.97 7.95
CA LEU A 103 5.22 8.70 9.21
C LEU A 103 6.45 9.63 9.31
N GLU A 104 6.20 10.87 9.72
CA GLU A 104 7.24 11.85 10.04
C GLU A 104 7.15 12.22 11.52
N ILE A 105 8.19 11.85 12.28
CA ILE A 105 8.17 11.90 13.75
C ILE A 105 7.81 13.31 14.25
N GLU A 106 8.42 14.34 13.67
CA GLU A 106 8.18 15.72 14.11
C GLU A 106 6.74 16.20 13.89
N GLN A 107 6.05 15.66 12.90
CA GLN A 107 4.66 16.02 12.59
C GLN A 107 3.65 15.11 13.29
N ASP A 108 3.99 13.82 13.44
CA ASP A 108 3.02 12.79 13.78
C ASP A 108 3.13 12.28 15.23
N LEU A 109 4.23 12.54 15.93
CA LEU A 109 4.48 12.02 17.29
C LEU A 109 3.34 12.32 18.26
N ALA A 110 2.86 13.56 18.30
CA ALA A 110 1.77 13.94 19.22
C ALA A 110 0.46 13.21 18.88
N ARG A 111 0.22 12.98 17.60
CA ARG A 111 -0.95 12.22 17.11
C ARG A 111 -0.80 10.74 17.44
N PHE A 112 0.35 10.15 17.17
CA PHE A 112 0.68 8.77 17.52
C PHE A 112 0.51 8.52 19.02
N ASN A 113 1.09 9.37 19.86
CA ASN A 113 0.95 9.28 21.32
C ASN A 113 -0.52 9.30 21.76
N ARG A 114 -1.33 10.23 21.22
CA ARG A 114 -2.75 10.30 21.54
C ARG A 114 -3.51 9.04 21.09
N TRP A 115 -3.16 8.45 19.94
CA TRP A 115 -3.81 7.24 19.44
C TRP A 115 -3.45 6.02 20.29
N GLN A 116 -2.16 5.82 20.62
CA GLN A 116 -1.72 4.69 21.44
C GLN A 116 -2.26 4.76 22.88
N ASN A 117 -2.39 5.95 23.45
CA ASN A 117 -2.98 6.14 24.77
C ASN A 117 -4.53 6.14 24.77
N ASN A 118 -5.18 5.94 23.62
CA ASN A 118 -6.62 5.78 23.60
C ASN A 118 -7.00 4.44 24.25
N PRO A 119 -7.92 4.40 25.25
CA PRO A 119 -8.25 3.16 25.96
C PRO A 119 -8.66 2.00 25.05
N ARG A 120 -9.35 2.30 23.95
CA ARG A 120 -9.74 1.28 22.97
C ARG A 120 -8.53 0.67 22.24
N VAL A 121 -7.53 1.47 21.92
CA VAL A 121 -6.30 1.02 21.26
C VAL A 121 -5.42 0.29 22.27
N ALA A 122 -5.21 0.88 23.42
CA ALA A 122 -4.41 0.36 24.52
C ALA A 122 -4.86 -1.03 24.99
N SER A 123 -6.18 -1.27 25.04
CA SER A 123 -6.73 -2.58 25.42
C SER A 123 -6.27 -3.74 24.51
N PHE A 124 -5.86 -3.46 23.28
CA PHE A 124 -5.39 -4.46 22.33
C PHE A 124 -3.86 -4.48 22.20
N TRP A 125 -3.25 -3.30 22.06
CA TRP A 125 -1.83 -3.20 21.71
C TRP A 125 -0.92 -3.11 22.94
N GLN A 126 -1.43 -2.60 24.07
CA GLN A 126 -0.68 -2.43 25.33
C GLN A 126 0.61 -1.62 25.14
N GLU A 127 0.51 -0.57 24.30
CA GLU A 127 1.61 0.31 23.90
C GLU A 127 1.34 1.73 24.39
N GLU A 128 0.72 1.87 25.59
CA GLU A 128 0.55 3.16 26.26
C GLU A 128 1.90 3.68 26.73
N GLY A 129 2.09 4.97 26.65
CA GLY A 129 3.37 5.55 27.07
C GLY A 129 3.41 7.07 27.02
N SER A 130 4.49 7.59 27.57
CA SER A 130 4.82 9.01 27.47
C SER A 130 5.19 9.40 26.04
N LEU A 131 5.18 10.70 25.77
CA LEU A 131 5.62 11.24 24.48
C LEU A 131 7.06 10.82 24.15
N GLU A 132 7.93 10.82 25.17
CA GLU A 132 9.34 10.43 25.03
C GLU A 132 9.48 8.94 24.71
N GLN A 133 8.75 8.07 25.36
CA GLN A 133 8.75 6.63 25.06
C GLN A 133 8.31 6.35 23.62
N HIS A 134 7.25 7.04 23.17
CA HIS A 134 6.78 6.89 21.79
C HIS A 134 7.75 7.51 20.78
N ARG A 135 8.48 8.57 21.12
CA ARG A 135 9.56 9.08 20.26
C ARG A 135 10.64 8.02 20.07
N GLN A 136 11.13 7.46 21.16
CA GLN A 136 12.17 6.40 21.11
C GLN A 136 11.70 5.17 20.33
N TYR A 137 10.45 4.78 20.48
CA TYR A 137 9.84 3.70 19.71
C TYR A 137 9.86 4.01 18.20
N LEU A 138 9.39 5.18 17.80
CA LEU A 138 9.34 5.59 16.40
C LEU A 138 10.74 5.78 15.80
N ASP A 139 11.69 6.32 16.56
CA ASP A 139 13.10 6.43 16.14
C ASP A 139 13.71 5.06 15.87
N LYS A 140 13.43 4.07 16.72
CA LYS A 140 13.85 2.69 16.52
C LYS A 140 13.27 2.09 15.24
N LEU A 141 11.98 2.29 14.98
CA LEU A 141 11.34 1.82 13.75
C LEU A 141 11.84 2.56 12.50
N ALA A 142 12.15 3.85 12.63
CA ALA A 142 12.73 4.62 11.53
C ALA A 142 14.12 4.09 11.13
N ALA A 143 14.93 3.69 12.12
CA ALA A 143 16.25 3.11 11.91
C ALA A 143 16.21 1.66 11.41
N ASP A 144 15.14 0.91 11.68
CA ASP A 144 14.99 -0.47 11.26
C ASP A 144 14.67 -0.55 9.75
N PRO A 145 15.53 -1.14 8.91
CA PRO A 145 15.30 -1.21 7.45
C PRO A 145 14.15 -2.14 7.07
N HIS A 146 13.67 -2.97 7.97
CA HIS A 146 12.66 -3.99 7.69
C HIS A 146 11.22 -3.51 7.95
N THR A 147 11.03 -2.46 8.72
CA THR A 147 9.71 -1.92 9.08
C THR A 147 9.47 -0.57 8.40
N LEU A 148 8.31 -0.42 7.77
CA LEU A 148 7.83 0.83 7.20
C LEU A 148 6.61 1.33 7.99
N THR A 149 6.75 2.50 8.60
CA THR A 149 5.67 3.15 9.35
C THR A 149 4.89 4.10 8.45
N LEU A 150 3.57 3.99 8.47
CA LEU A 150 2.68 4.74 7.58
C LEU A 150 1.53 5.41 8.35
N ILE A 151 1.10 6.53 7.82
CA ILE A 151 -0.11 7.25 8.24
C ILE A 151 -1.15 7.13 7.13
N GLY A 152 -2.31 6.58 7.48
CA GLY A 152 -3.47 6.58 6.60
C GLY A 152 -4.26 7.88 6.70
N CYS A 153 -4.70 8.40 5.56
CA CYS A 153 -5.43 9.65 5.47
C CYS A 153 -6.70 9.50 4.63
N PHE A 154 -7.75 10.23 5.01
CA PHE A 154 -8.91 10.58 4.18
C PHE A 154 -8.82 12.07 3.83
N ASP A 155 -8.83 12.42 2.55
CA ASP A 155 -8.66 13.79 2.06
C ASP A 155 -7.52 14.52 2.81
N ASP A 156 -6.38 13.84 2.90
CA ASP A 156 -5.16 14.28 3.60
C ASP A 156 -5.31 14.41 5.14
N GLN A 157 -6.48 14.07 5.71
CA GLN A 157 -6.68 14.06 7.16
C GLN A 157 -6.28 12.71 7.76
N PRO A 158 -5.26 12.67 8.63
CA PRO A 158 -4.79 11.44 9.25
C PRO A 158 -5.83 10.76 10.14
N PHE A 159 -6.07 9.46 9.92
CA PHE A 159 -7.04 8.67 10.69
C PHE A 159 -6.47 7.37 11.27
N ALA A 160 -5.36 6.85 10.71
CA ALA A 160 -4.81 5.56 11.12
C ALA A 160 -3.28 5.53 11.05
N TYR A 161 -2.69 4.65 11.84
CA TYR A 161 -1.29 4.28 11.84
C TYR A 161 -1.13 2.83 11.42
N PHE A 162 -0.07 2.54 10.62
CA PHE A 162 0.24 1.20 10.15
C PHE A 162 1.75 0.93 10.24
N GLU A 163 2.08 -0.32 10.52
CA GLU A 163 3.42 -0.88 10.36
C GLU A 163 3.37 -1.97 9.29
N ALA A 164 4.17 -1.81 8.24
CA ALA A 164 4.36 -2.82 7.22
C ALA A 164 5.77 -3.40 7.33
N TYR A 165 5.89 -4.72 7.42
CA TYR A 165 7.17 -5.40 7.57
C TYR A 165 7.19 -6.75 6.86
N TRP A 166 8.38 -7.25 6.61
CA TRP A 166 8.57 -8.56 6.01
C TRP A 166 8.39 -9.68 7.05
N ALA A 167 7.31 -10.44 6.94
CA ALA A 167 7.00 -11.53 7.85
C ALA A 167 8.13 -12.55 8.01
N LYS A 168 8.90 -12.79 6.94
CA LYS A 168 10.07 -13.71 6.98
C LYS A 168 11.21 -13.27 7.89
N GLU A 169 11.25 -12.01 8.28
CA GLU A 169 12.28 -11.45 9.16
C GLU A 169 11.78 -11.23 10.58
N ASP A 170 10.47 -11.32 10.77
CA ASP A 170 9.82 -11.17 12.06
C ASP A 170 9.82 -12.49 12.87
N ARG A 171 9.38 -12.39 14.13
CA ARG A 171 9.20 -13.53 15.05
C ARG A 171 8.18 -14.56 14.56
N ILE A 172 7.31 -14.18 13.63
CA ILE A 172 6.32 -15.08 13.01
C ILE A 172 6.89 -15.88 11.84
N ALA A 173 8.13 -15.63 11.42
CA ALA A 173 8.76 -16.30 10.29
C ALA A 173 8.81 -17.85 10.37
N PRO A 174 8.90 -18.47 11.56
CA PRO A 174 8.90 -19.93 11.69
C PRO A 174 7.54 -20.59 11.42
N PHE A 175 6.47 -19.83 11.35
CA PHE A 175 5.10 -20.30 11.12
C PHE A 175 4.66 -20.00 9.68
#